data_806cacdb0175355c4debe75dfb5e30f0
#
_entry.id   806cacdb0175355c4debe75dfb5e30f0
#
_cell.length_a   1.000
_cell.length_b   1.000
_cell.length_c   1.000
_cell.angle_alpha   90.00
_cell.angle_beta   90.00
_cell.angle_gamma   90.00
#
_symmetry.space_group_name_H-M   'P 1'
#
loop_
_entity.id
_entity.type
_entity.pdbx_description
1 polymer ?
#
loop_
_entity_poly.entity_id
_entity_poly.type
_entity_poly.pdbx_seq_one_letter_code
_entity_poly.pdbx_strand_id
1 'polypeptide(L)' 'MPEPTTYHQPELLTITEAADLLRAPVATLRYWRHRNIGPHSFRVGRRVLYRQDDLRAWIDAQRGEDSVTSA' A
#
# COMPACT_ATOMS: atom_id res chain seq x y z
N MET A 1 28.40 -5.55 -13.99
CA MET A 1 27.20 -5.39 -14.29
C MET A 1 26.37 -4.91 -13.22
N PRO A 2 25.72 -4.01 -13.42
CA PRO A 2 24.98 -3.41 -12.40
C PRO A 2 23.87 -4.26 -12.01
N GLU A 3 23.57 -4.25 -10.84
CA GLU A 3 22.55 -4.95 -10.41
C GLU A 3 21.40 -4.13 -10.35
N PRO A 4 20.30 -4.62 -10.75
CA PRO A 4 19.06 -3.93 -10.64
C PRO A 4 18.76 -3.54 -9.24
N THR A 5 19.34 -4.24 -8.33
CA THR A 5 19.04 -3.93 -6.96
C THR A 5 19.59 -2.62 -6.54
N THR A 6 20.47 -2.04 -7.32
CA THR A 6 20.96 -0.76 -6.92
C THR A 6 19.95 0.33 -7.14
N TYR A 7 18.91 0.06 -7.92
CA TYR A 7 17.89 1.05 -8.08
C TYR A 7 16.98 1.01 -6.92
N HIS A 8 16.69 2.12 -6.37
CA HIS A 8 15.74 2.17 -5.29
C HIS A 8 14.50 2.85 -5.75
N GLN A 9 13.94 2.34 -6.81
CA GLN A 9 12.70 2.87 -7.29
C GLN A 9 11.61 2.38 -6.39
N PRO A 10 10.61 3.17 -6.17
CA PRO A 10 9.46 2.74 -5.43
C PRO A 10 8.85 1.58 -6.17
N GLU A 11 8.66 0.51 -5.47
CA GLU A 11 8.11 -0.64 -6.08
C GLU A 11 6.63 -0.51 -6.25
N LEU A 12 6.12 -1.00 -7.36
CA LEU A 12 4.69 -1.01 -7.61
C LEU A 12 4.15 -2.37 -7.23
N LEU A 13 3.05 -2.37 -6.50
CA LEU A 13 2.45 -3.59 -6.02
C LEU A 13 1.05 -3.73 -6.56
N THR A 14 0.68 -4.96 -6.90
CA THR A 14 -0.70 -5.23 -7.25
C THR A 14 -1.55 -5.19 -6.00
N ILE A 15 -2.87 -5.21 -6.17
CA ILE A 15 -3.75 -5.19 -5.02
C ILE A 15 -3.54 -6.44 -4.17
N THR A 16 -3.24 -7.57 -4.79
CA THR A 16 -2.98 -8.78 -4.05
C THR A 16 -1.70 -8.65 -3.22
N GLU A 17 -0.67 -8.09 -3.83
CA GLU A 17 0.59 -7.89 -3.11
C GLU A 17 0.43 -6.87 -2.00
N ALA A 18 -0.33 -5.82 -2.26
CA ALA A 18 -0.57 -4.81 -1.23
C ALA A 18 -1.35 -5.41 -0.07
N ALA A 19 -2.34 -6.23 -0.37
CA ALA A 19 -3.12 -6.89 0.67
C ALA A 19 -2.23 -7.77 1.53
N ASP A 20 -1.32 -8.47 0.88
CA ASP A 20 -0.39 -9.32 1.60
C ASP A 20 0.50 -8.51 2.52
N LEU A 21 1.01 -7.41 2.03
CA LEU A 21 1.86 -6.54 2.83
C LEU A 21 1.10 -5.98 4.03
N LEU A 22 -0.14 -5.61 3.82
CA LEU A 22 -0.96 -5.05 4.89
C LEU A 22 -1.59 -6.13 5.76
N ARG A 23 -1.45 -7.37 5.36
CA ARG A 23 -2.05 -8.48 6.06
C ARG A 23 -3.55 -8.34 6.16
N ALA A 24 -4.15 -7.90 5.08
CA ALA A 24 -5.59 -7.70 5.01
C ALA A 24 -6.13 -8.45 3.81
N PRO A 25 -7.40 -8.84 3.84
CA PRO A 25 -7.99 -9.49 2.67
C PRO A 25 -8.07 -8.53 1.49
N VAL A 26 -7.94 -9.07 0.30
CA VAL A 26 -8.06 -8.27 -0.90
C VAL A 26 -9.41 -7.56 -0.94
N ALA A 27 -10.45 -8.21 -0.49
CA ALA A 27 -11.78 -7.61 -0.48
C ALA A 27 -11.80 -6.34 0.36
N THR A 28 -11.02 -6.31 1.42
CA THR A 28 -10.95 -5.12 2.26
C THR A 28 -10.34 -3.95 1.47
N LEU A 29 -9.28 -4.23 0.72
CA LEU A 29 -8.67 -3.17 -0.07
C LEU A 29 -9.60 -2.68 -1.16
N ARG A 30 -10.35 -3.58 -1.77
CA ARG A 30 -11.32 -3.17 -2.77
C ARG A 30 -12.41 -2.31 -2.16
N TYR A 31 -12.85 -2.67 -1.00
CA TYR A 31 -13.86 -1.89 -0.29
C TYR A 31 -13.32 -0.49 0.02
N TRP A 32 -12.09 -0.43 0.52
CA TRP A 32 -11.47 0.86 0.82
C TRP A 32 -11.38 1.73 -0.43
N ARG A 33 -10.98 1.14 -1.55
CA ARG A 33 -10.89 1.90 -2.79
C ARG A 33 -12.26 2.43 -3.20
N HIS A 34 -13.25 1.60 -3.04
CA HIS A 34 -14.60 2.01 -3.38
C HIS A 34 -15.06 3.19 -2.51
N ARG A 35 -14.64 3.21 -1.28
CA ARG A 35 -15.00 4.26 -0.35
C ARG A 35 -14.02 5.42 -0.36
N ASN A 36 -12.99 5.36 -1.15
CA ASN A 36 -11.94 6.38 -1.20
C ASN A 36 -11.26 6.55 0.16
N ILE A 37 -11.05 5.46 0.83
CA ILE A 37 -10.31 5.46 2.07
C ILE A 37 -9.18 4.45 1.93
N GLY A 38 -8.33 4.36 2.95
CA GLY A 38 -7.21 3.43 2.90
C GLY A 38 -6.01 4.03 2.19
N PRO A 39 -5.03 3.22 1.87
CA PRO A 39 -3.83 3.73 1.23
C PRO A 39 -4.09 4.15 -0.21
N HIS A 40 -3.27 5.05 -0.68
CA HIS A 40 -3.39 5.58 -2.03
C HIS A 40 -3.17 4.49 -3.06
N SER A 41 -3.98 4.46 -4.10
CA SER A 41 -3.81 3.54 -5.20
C SER A 41 -4.11 4.27 -6.50
N PHE A 42 -3.71 3.67 -7.60
CA PHE A 42 -3.94 4.29 -8.89
C PHE A 42 -4.04 3.20 -9.94
N ARG A 43 -4.47 3.58 -11.12
CA ARG A 43 -4.61 2.63 -12.19
C ARG A 43 -3.59 2.84 -13.27
N VAL A 44 -3.07 1.73 -13.77
CA VAL A 44 -2.26 1.75 -14.97
C VAL A 44 -2.95 0.79 -15.91
N GLY A 45 -3.63 1.34 -16.91
CA GLY A 45 -4.46 0.53 -17.77
C GLY A 45 -5.59 -0.06 -16.95
N ARG A 46 -5.68 -1.36 -16.92
CA ARG A 46 -6.71 -2.04 -16.16
C ARG A 46 -6.26 -2.44 -14.78
N ARG A 47 -4.97 -2.28 -14.50
CA ARG A 47 -4.44 -2.76 -13.26
C ARG A 47 -4.50 -1.70 -12.20
N VAL A 48 -4.85 -2.10 -11.01
CA VAL A 48 -4.78 -1.24 -9.85
C VAL A 48 -3.44 -1.50 -9.20
N LEU A 49 -2.71 -0.44 -8.95
CA LEU A 49 -1.38 -0.55 -8.37
C LEU A 49 -1.26 0.34 -7.16
N TYR A 50 -0.35 -0.04 -6.28
CA TYR A 50 -0.01 0.73 -5.10
C TYR A 50 1.49 0.95 -5.12
N ARG A 51 1.93 2.11 -4.66
CA ARG A 51 3.36 2.31 -4.49
C ARG A 51 3.74 1.85 -3.10
N GLN A 52 4.83 1.13 -3.02
CA GLN A 52 5.27 0.62 -1.73
C GLN A 52 5.48 1.74 -0.73
N ASP A 53 6.04 2.86 -1.16
CA ASP A 53 6.25 4.00 -0.28
C ASP A 53 4.95 4.53 0.29
N ASP A 54 3.92 4.58 -0.54
CA ASP A 54 2.62 5.06 -0.09
C ASP A 54 2.03 4.12 0.94
N LEU A 55 2.20 2.81 0.74
CA LEU A 55 1.70 1.85 1.70
C LEU A 55 2.41 1.99 3.04
N ARG A 56 3.72 2.16 2.99
CA ARG A 56 4.47 2.30 4.22
C ARG A 56 4.09 3.55 4.97
N ALA A 57 3.90 4.63 4.25
CA ALA A 57 3.48 5.88 4.88
C ALA A 57 2.12 5.72 5.53
N TRP A 58 1.21 5.03 4.85
CA TRP A 58 -0.12 4.82 5.39
C TRP A 58 -0.06 3.95 6.65
N ILE A 59 0.77 2.90 6.62
CA ILE A 59 0.94 2.04 7.78
C ILE A 59 1.48 2.85 8.95
N ASP A 60 2.46 3.69 8.70
CA ASP A 60 3.04 4.49 9.77
C ASP A 60 2.01 5.44 10.36
N ALA A 61 1.15 5.99 9.53
CA ALA A 61 0.12 6.87 10.03
C ALA A 61 -0.86 6.11 10.91
N GLN A 62 -1.19 4.89 10.52
CA GLN A 62 -2.09 4.08 11.33
C GLN A 62 -1.46 3.75 12.67
N ARG A 63 -0.19 3.42 12.67
CA ARG A 63 0.52 3.13 13.91
C ARG A 63 0.50 4.34 14.84
N GLY A 64 0.71 5.50 14.28
CA GLY A 64 0.72 6.70 15.07
C GLY A 64 -0.61 6.96 15.74
N GLU A 65 -1.68 6.80 14.98
CA GLU A 65 -3.00 7.02 15.53
C GLU A 65 -3.32 6.02 16.61
N ASP A 66 -2.97 4.78 16.36
CA ASP A 66 -3.26 3.74 17.32
C ASP A 66 -2.47 3.94 18.58
N SER A 67 -1.23 4.36 18.47
CA SER A 67 -0.40 4.61 19.62
C SER A 67 -0.97 5.72 20.49
N VAL A 68 -1.49 6.75 19.84
CA VAL A 68 -2.07 7.85 20.58
C VAL A 68 -3.29 7.38 21.34
N THR A 69 -4.10 6.58 20.73
CA THR A 69 -5.32 6.16 21.40
C THR A 69 -5.04 5.17 22.50
N SER A 70 -3.96 4.45 22.41
CA SER A 70 -3.70 3.46 23.41
C SER A 70 -3.05 4.05 24.64
N ALA A 71 -2.63 5.26 24.57
CA ALA A 71 -2.03 5.91 25.72
C ALA A 71 -3.09 6.40 26.70
#